data_06ca1b1dd0c55d74a4d6da63872f8c55
#
_entry.id   06ca1b1dd0c55d74a4d6da63872f8c55
#
_cell.length_a   1.000
_cell.length_b   1.000
_cell.length_c   1.000
_cell.angle_alpha   90.00
_cell.angle_beta   90.00
_cell.angle_gamma   90.00
#
_symmetry.space_group_name_H-M   'P 1'
#
loop_
_entity.id
_entity.type
_entity.pdbx_description
1 polymer ?
#
loop_
_entity_poly.entity_id
_entity_poly.type
_entity_poly.pdbx_seq_one_letter_code
_entity_poly.pdbx_strand_id
1 'polypeptide(L)'
;MKPVRTLAAFLMLATLGACTTIQIEPLPEGMTDQPPANWAARSASLGRLDHWKLTGKLAVRQPSDSGTAIINHWIQDGEAYDLALSSSFLGMGSTRLKGVPGFIELTLPNGETYRSGEPESLVQAATGWQLPLENLTWWIRGLPSPGSDYRLLFDEQGSLAIIRQDDWEIRYDRWQDFLASYPALPARITALKQDKRVRLVVSDWREETP
;
A
#
# COMPACT_ATOMS: atom_id res chain seq x y z
N MET A 1 41.59 48.35 -52.81
CA MET A 1 40.56 47.32 -53.02
C MET A 1 40.98 46.09 -52.22
N LYS A 2 40.34 45.77 -51.09
CA LYS A 2 40.64 44.65 -50.20
C LYS A 2 39.55 43.58 -50.30
N PRO A 3 39.83 42.28 -50.46
CA PRO A 3 38.79 41.23 -50.47
C PRO A 3 38.47 40.83 -49.01
N VAL A 4 37.16 40.72 -48.75
CA VAL A 4 36.56 40.27 -47.52
C VAL A 4 36.67 38.73 -47.48
N ARG A 5 37.34 38.18 -46.44
CA ARG A 5 37.39 36.73 -46.17
C ARG A 5 36.18 36.38 -45.30
N THR A 6 35.24 35.67 -45.88
CA THR A 6 34.12 35.05 -45.16
C THR A 6 34.60 33.82 -44.42
N LEU A 7 34.56 33.84 -43.11
CA LEU A 7 34.83 32.70 -42.22
C LEU A 7 33.54 31.96 -41.99
N ALA A 8 33.38 30.76 -42.59
CA ALA A 8 32.27 29.87 -42.32
C ALA A 8 32.52 29.10 -40.99
N ALA A 9 31.81 29.44 -39.96
CA ALA A 9 31.83 28.72 -38.70
C ALA A 9 30.95 27.46 -38.82
N PHE A 10 31.57 26.28 -38.83
CA PHE A 10 30.91 24.98 -38.77
C PHE A 10 30.48 24.72 -37.32
N LEU A 11 29.18 24.91 -37.02
CA LEU A 11 28.60 24.59 -35.71
C LEU A 11 28.30 23.09 -35.68
N MET A 12 29.21 22.31 -35.10
CA MET A 12 29.04 20.87 -34.87
C MET A 12 28.07 20.66 -33.69
N LEU A 13 26.82 20.32 -33.98
CA LEU A 13 25.83 19.94 -32.98
C LEU A 13 26.18 18.56 -32.44
N ALA A 14 26.81 18.50 -31.29
CA ALA A 14 26.99 17.26 -30.53
C ALA A 14 25.67 16.88 -29.87
N THR A 15 24.95 15.93 -30.46
CA THR A 15 23.78 15.28 -29.83
C THR A 15 24.30 14.33 -28.77
N LEU A 16 24.31 14.79 -27.52
CA LEU A 16 24.49 13.94 -26.36
C LEU A 16 23.23 13.04 -26.21
N GLY A 17 23.35 11.81 -26.70
CA GLY A 17 22.40 10.76 -26.40
C GLY A 17 22.40 10.50 -24.88
N ALA A 18 21.44 11.05 -24.16
CA ALA A 18 21.19 10.70 -22.77
C ALA A 18 20.68 9.24 -22.75
N CYS A 19 21.61 8.29 -22.59
CA CYS A 19 21.23 6.94 -22.17
C CYS A 19 20.68 7.06 -20.75
N THR A 20 19.36 7.02 -20.59
CA THR A 20 18.71 6.85 -19.30
C THR A 20 19.07 5.44 -18.82
N THR A 21 20.13 5.34 -18.06
CA THR A 21 20.45 4.10 -17.35
C THR A 21 19.38 3.91 -16.31
N ILE A 22 18.55 2.86 -16.47
CA ILE A 22 17.63 2.43 -15.43
C ILE A 22 18.51 2.03 -14.24
N GLN A 23 18.56 2.87 -13.21
CA GLN A 23 19.22 2.52 -11.96
C GLN A 23 18.34 1.49 -11.27
N ILE A 24 18.70 0.21 -11.43
CA ILE A 24 18.14 -0.86 -10.61
C ILE A 24 18.65 -0.60 -9.20
N GLU A 25 17.75 -0.16 -8.32
CA GLU A 25 18.08 0.02 -6.91
C GLU A 25 18.61 -1.30 -6.34
N PRO A 26 19.79 -1.32 -5.71
CA PRO A 26 20.38 -2.55 -5.21
C PRO A 26 19.46 -3.19 -4.17
N LEU A 27 19.46 -4.51 -4.15
CA LEU A 27 18.71 -5.28 -3.15
C LEU A 27 19.25 -4.94 -1.75
N PRO A 28 18.40 -4.78 -0.74
CA PRO A 28 18.85 -4.72 0.64
C PRO A 28 19.65 -5.96 1.00
N GLU A 29 20.65 -5.79 1.89
CA GLU A 29 21.49 -6.89 2.34
C GLU A 29 20.65 -8.05 2.90
N GLY A 30 20.99 -9.29 2.55
CA GLY A 30 20.26 -10.48 2.97
C GLY A 30 18.90 -10.71 2.29
N MET A 31 18.57 -9.96 1.21
CA MET A 31 17.31 -10.12 0.48
C MET A 31 17.52 -10.59 -0.96
N THR A 32 16.52 -11.29 -1.49
CA THR A 32 16.45 -11.75 -2.87
C THR A 32 15.10 -11.41 -3.50
N ASP A 33 15.06 -11.19 -4.80
CA ASP A 33 13.83 -11.06 -5.59
C ASP A 33 13.40 -12.38 -6.25
N GLN A 34 14.11 -13.47 -5.95
CA GLN A 34 13.74 -14.81 -6.41
C GLN A 34 12.72 -15.42 -5.45
N PRO A 35 11.49 -15.69 -5.89
CA PRO A 35 10.48 -16.30 -5.05
C PRO A 35 10.90 -17.71 -4.60
N PRO A 36 10.67 -18.10 -3.35
CA PRO A 36 10.87 -19.45 -2.89
C PRO A 36 9.89 -20.42 -3.58
N ALA A 37 10.24 -21.70 -3.64
CA ALA A 37 9.47 -22.72 -4.37
C ALA A 37 7.98 -22.81 -3.94
N ASN A 38 7.68 -22.50 -2.69
CA ASN A 38 6.31 -22.53 -2.15
C ASN A 38 5.52 -21.25 -2.35
N TRP A 39 6.12 -20.20 -2.92
CA TRP A 39 5.48 -18.89 -3.06
C TRP A 39 4.19 -18.93 -3.87
N ALA A 40 4.19 -19.63 -5.00
CA ALA A 40 3.00 -19.74 -5.85
C ALA A 40 1.81 -20.38 -5.12
N ALA A 41 2.06 -21.45 -4.36
CA ALA A 41 1.01 -22.10 -3.55
C ALA A 41 0.53 -21.21 -2.40
N ARG A 42 1.47 -20.51 -1.72
CA ARG A 42 1.16 -19.57 -0.65
C ARG A 42 0.31 -18.41 -1.15
N SER A 43 0.73 -17.74 -2.22
CA SER A 43 0.00 -16.59 -2.78
C SER A 43 -1.38 -16.98 -3.30
N ALA A 44 -1.50 -18.14 -3.96
CA ALA A 44 -2.80 -18.66 -4.38
C ALA A 44 -3.72 -19.00 -3.20
N SER A 45 -3.19 -19.52 -2.09
CA SER A 45 -3.96 -19.76 -0.88
C SER A 45 -4.47 -18.46 -0.26
N LEU A 46 -3.58 -17.47 -0.08
CA LEU A 46 -3.94 -16.16 0.47
C LEU A 46 -4.89 -15.37 -0.45
N GLY A 47 -4.80 -15.59 -1.77
CA GLY A 47 -5.71 -14.98 -2.76
C GLY A 47 -7.17 -15.46 -2.63
N ARG A 48 -7.40 -16.67 -2.08
CA ARG A 48 -8.75 -17.19 -1.82
C ARG A 48 -9.37 -16.66 -0.52
N LEU A 49 -8.60 -15.98 0.33
CA LEU A 49 -9.10 -15.33 1.54
C LEU A 49 -9.73 -13.99 1.15
N ASP A 50 -10.96 -14.00 0.66
CA ASP A 50 -11.72 -12.84 0.17
C ASP A 50 -12.90 -12.47 1.09
N HIS A 51 -13.23 -13.32 2.07
CA HIS A 51 -14.24 -13.06 3.10
C HIS A 51 -13.56 -13.13 4.48
N TRP A 52 -13.27 -11.98 5.05
CA TRP A 52 -12.54 -11.92 6.31
C TRP A 52 -12.88 -10.68 7.12
N LYS A 53 -12.62 -10.77 8.41
CA LYS A 53 -12.69 -9.67 9.36
C LYS A 53 -11.41 -9.60 10.16
N LEU A 54 -10.93 -8.39 10.38
CA LEU A 54 -9.83 -8.15 11.31
C LEU A 54 -10.14 -7.00 12.27
N THR A 55 -9.40 -6.99 13.36
CA THR A 55 -9.30 -5.87 14.31
C THR A 55 -7.84 -5.51 14.52
N GLY A 56 -7.58 -4.28 14.95
CA GLY A 56 -6.19 -3.87 15.14
C GLY A 56 -6.01 -2.38 15.39
N LYS A 57 -4.87 -1.87 14.98
CA LYS A 57 -4.51 -0.46 15.08
C LYS A 57 -3.87 0.03 13.79
N LEU A 58 -4.24 1.23 13.39
CA LEU A 58 -3.67 1.97 12.27
C LEU A 58 -2.98 3.21 12.82
N ALA A 59 -1.73 3.43 12.44
CA ALA A 59 -1.01 4.66 12.73
C ALA A 59 -0.53 5.28 11.42
N VAL A 60 -0.83 6.56 11.23
CA VAL A 60 -0.42 7.35 10.07
C VAL A 60 0.52 8.44 10.54
N ARG A 61 1.62 8.62 9.81
CA ARG A 61 2.55 9.73 9.96
C ARG A 61 2.85 10.32 8.59
N GLN A 62 2.64 11.60 8.46
CA GLN A 62 2.95 12.40 7.27
C GLN A 62 3.34 13.83 7.70
N PRO A 63 3.98 14.64 6.83
CA PRO A 63 4.49 15.96 7.24
C PRO A 63 3.43 16.90 7.81
N SER A 64 2.23 16.86 7.24
CA SER A 64 1.12 17.74 7.64
C SER A 64 0.37 17.23 8.86
N ASP A 65 0.48 15.93 9.18
CA ASP A 65 -0.38 15.32 10.18
C ASP A 65 0.13 13.94 10.65
N SER A 66 -0.27 13.56 11.86
CA SER A 66 -0.03 12.21 12.38
C SER A 66 -1.11 11.81 13.37
N GLY A 67 -1.51 10.55 13.33
CA GLY A 67 -2.53 10.05 14.22
C GLY A 67 -2.53 8.54 14.33
N THR A 68 -3.33 8.06 15.27
CA THR A 68 -3.55 6.64 15.50
C THR A 68 -5.04 6.38 15.61
N ALA A 69 -5.53 5.33 14.98
CA ALA A 69 -6.90 4.86 15.11
C ALA A 69 -6.93 3.39 15.52
N ILE A 70 -7.96 3.02 16.28
CA ILE A 70 -8.31 1.63 16.52
C ILE A 70 -9.16 1.17 15.35
N ILE A 71 -8.80 0.04 14.75
CA ILE A 71 -9.63 -0.67 13.80
C ILE A 71 -10.61 -1.52 14.63
N ASN A 72 -11.83 -1.01 14.80
CA ASN A 72 -12.90 -1.73 15.51
C ASN A 72 -13.31 -2.98 14.74
N HIS A 73 -13.39 -2.84 13.41
CA HIS A 73 -13.46 -3.92 12.46
C HIS A 73 -13.02 -3.42 11.09
N TRP A 74 -12.47 -4.32 10.33
CA TRP A 74 -12.35 -4.24 8.88
C TRP A 74 -12.88 -5.55 8.33
N ILE A 75 -14.02 -5.50 7.67
CA ILE A 75 -14.66 -6.62 7.01
C ILE A 75 -14.41 -6.49 5.52
N GLN A 76 -13.97 -7.58 4.89
CA GLN A 76 -13.88 -7.73 3.45
C GLN A 76 -14.85 -8.80 3.01
N ASP A 77 -15.65 -8.51 2.00
CA ASP A 77 -16.65 -9.40 1.40
C ASP A 77 -16.49 -9.34 -0.12
N GLY A 78 -15.65 -10.22 -0.67
CA GLY A 78 -15.20 -10.13 -2.05
C GLY A 78 -14.46 -8.81 -2.31
N GLU A 79 -15.01 -7.96 -3.18
CA GLU A 79 -14.47 -6.62 -3.46
C GLU A 79 -15.00 -5.54 -2.52
N ALA A 80 -16.08 -5.82 -1.78
CA ALA A 80 -16.66 -4.86 -0.85
C ALA A 80 -15.93 -4.84 0.49
N TYR A 81 -15.81 -3.66 1.08
CA TYR A 81 -15.26 -3.51 2.43
C TYR A 81 -16.09 -2.63 3.34
N ASP A 82 -15.98 -2.90 4.64
CA ASP A 82 -16.57 -2.11 5.72
C ASP A 82 -15.52 -1.93 6.83
N LEU A 83 -14.95 -0.72 6.92
CA LEU A 83 -13.90 -0.38 7.85
C LEU A 83 -14.40 0.65 8.86
N ALA A 84 -14.40 0.31 10.16
CA ALA A 84 -14.74 1.21 11.23
C ALA A 84 -13.51 1.55 12.07
N LEU A 85 -13.22 2.84 12.17
CA LEU A 85 -12.08 3.42 12.86
C LEU A 85 -12.53 4.29 14.01
N SER A 86 -11.93 4.12 15.20
CA SER A 86 -12.09 5.03 16.34
C SER A 86 -10.76 5.73 16.64
N SER A 87 -10.79 7.05 16.71
CA SER A 87 -9.61 7.86 17.04
C SER A 87 -10.06 9.14 17.72
N SER A 88 -9.28 9.61 18.70
CA SER A 88 -9.48 10.93 19.29
C SER A 88 -9.21 12.06 18.29
N PHE A 89 -8.45 11.77 17.25
CA PHE A 89 -8.09 12.69 16.17
C PHE A 89 -9.23 12.84 15.13
N LEU A 90 -9.96 11.77 14.84
CA LEU A 90 -11.11 11.78 13.90
C LEU A 90 -12.42 12.26 14.59
N GLY A 91 -12.32 12.83 15.79
CA GLY A 91 -13.45 13.15 16.64
C GLY A 91 -13.79 12.03 17.63
N MET A 92 -14.55 12.35 18.66
CA MET A 92 -15.05 11.30 19.57
C MET A 92 -16.13 10.49 18.85
N GLY A 93 -15.88 9.19 18.66
CA GLY A 93 -16.79 8.29 17.98
C GLY A 93 -16.10 7.40 16.95
N SER A 94 -16.85 6.85 16.04
CA SER A 94 -16.37 5.96 14.98
C SER A 94 -16.58 6.59 13.61
N THR A 95 -15.51 6.65 12.81
CA THR A 95 -15.59 6.93 11.38
C THR A 95 -15.72 5.62 10.65
N ARG A 96 -16.69 5.50 9.75
CA ARG A 96 -16.95 4.30 8.98
C ARG A 96 -16.73 4.54 7.50
N LEU A 97 -15.99 3.65 6.86
CA LEU A 97 -15.73 3.65 5.44
C LEU A 97 -16.30 2.37 4.85
N LYS A 98 -17.21 2.50 3.89
CA LYS A 98 -17.73 1.38 3.11
C LYS A 98 -17.48 1.64 1.64
N GLY A 99 -17.11 0.61 0.92
CA GLY A 99 -16.87 0.80 -0.51
C GLY A 99 -16.62 -0.49 -1.27
N VAL A 100 -16.45 -0.29 -2.55
CA VAL A 100 -15.95 -1.23 -3.55
C VAL A 100 -14.87 -0.49 -4.36
N PRO A 101 -14.07 -1.16 -5.19
CA PRO A 101 -13.11 -0.46 -6.05
C PRO A 101 -13.76 0.69 -6.82
N GLY A 102 -13.16 1.88 -6.75
CA GLY A 102 -13.65 3.09 -7.41
C GLY A 102 -14.89 3.73 -6.79
N PHE A 103 -15.36 3.31 -5.61
CA PHE A 103 -16.47 3.97 -4.91
C PHE A 103 -16.36 3.82 -3.39
N ILE A 104 -16.62 4.92 -2.68
CA ILE A 104 -16.63 4.95 -1.21
C ILE A 104 -17.79 5.74 -0.64
N GLU A 105 -18.33 5.27 0.47
CA GLU A 105 -19.17 5.98 1.41
C GLU A 105 -18.42 6.14 2.74
N LEU A 106 -18.27 7.38 3.19
CA LEU A 106 -17.62 7.74 4.45
C LEU A 106 -18.65 8.36 5.38
N THR A 107 -18.82 7.82 6.58
CA THR A 107 -19.68 8.35 7.63
C THR A 107 -18.84 8.83 8.79
N LEU A 108 -18.96 10.12 9.14
CA LEU A 108 -18.26 10.75 10.26
C LEU A 108 -18.98 10.48 11.61
N PRO A 109 -18.31 10.71 12.75
CA PRO A 109 -18.91 10.50 14.08
C PRO A 109 -20.16 11.34 14.37
N ASN A 110 -20.32 12.49 13.71
CA ASN A 110 -21.51 13.35 13.80
C ASN A 110 -22.70 12.83 12.96
N GLY A 111 -22.53 11.72 12.23
CA GLY A 111 -23.53 11.11 11.36
C GLY A 111 -23.56 11.65 9.93
N GLU A 112 -22.74 12.65 9.61
CA GLU A 112 -22.61 13.13 8.22
C GLU A 112 -22.02 12.06 7.33
N THR A 113 -22.60 11.89 6.14
CA THR A 113 -22.19 10.88 5.18
C THR A 113 -21.84 11.51 3.85
N TYR A 114 -20.68 11.13 3.33
CA TYR A 114 -20.12 11.60 2.06
C TYR A 114 -19.90 10.41 1.13
N ARG A 115 -20.05 10.63 -0.18
CA ARG A 115 -19.87 9.61 -1.22
C ARG A 115 -18.97 10.13 -2.32
N SER A 116 -18.11 9.27 -2.87
CA SER A 116 -17.19 9.65 -3.94
C SER A 116 -16.85 8.47 -4.83
N GLY A 117 -16.60 8.73 -6.12
CA GLY A 117 -15.91 7.83 -7.04
C GLY A 117 -14.39 7.87 -6.91
N GLU A 118 -13.85 8.69 -6.01
CA GLU A 118 -12.42 8.84 -5.74
C GLU A 118 -12.14 8.56 -4.24
N PRO A 119 -11.99 7.28 -3.84
CA PRO A 119 -11.89 6.88 -2.43
C PRO A 119 -10.78 7.58 -1.66
N GLU A 120 -9.57 7.61 -2.21
CA GLU A 120 -8.40 8.21 -1.55
C GLU A 120 -8.56 9.73 -1.35
N SER A 121 -9.11 10.42 -2.36
CA SER A 121 -9.37 11.87 -2.30
C SER A 121 -10.39 12.20 -1.21
N LEU A 122 -11.46 11.41 -1.09
CA LEU A 122 -12.46 11.61 -0.04
C LEU A 122 -11.88 11.36 1.36
N VAL A 123 -11.13 10.27 1.55
CA VAL A 123 -10.49 9.97 2.84
C VAL A 123 -9.52 11.07 3.22
N GLN A 124 -8.71 11.55 2.28
CA GLN A 124 -7.78 12.65 2.53
C GLN A 124 -8.50 13.93 2.92
N ALA A 125 -9.56 14.31 2.21
CA ALA A 125 -10.33 15.51 2.50
C ALA A 125 -11.00 15.46 3.89
N ALA A 126 -11.51 14.29 4.29
CA ALA A 126 -12.27 14.14 5.53
C ALA A 126 -11.37 13.91 6.75
N THR A 127 -10.21 13.25 6.58
CA THR A 127 -9.35 12.82 7.70
C THR A 127 -7.97 13.48 7.68
N GLY A 128 -7.59 14.15 6.60
CA GLY A 128 -6.22 14.60 6.35
C GLY A 128 -5.24 13.48 5.97
N TRP A 129 -5.65 12.20 6.03
CA TRP A 129 -4.78 11.06 5.82
C TRP A 129 -4.82 10.56 4.37
N GLN A 130 -3.65 10.31 3.83
CA GLN A 130 -3.49 9.66 2.53
C GLN A 130 -3.32 8.15 2.76
N LEU A 131 -4.40 7.41 2.58
CA LEU A 131 -4.45 5.96 2.75
C LEU A 131 -4.73 5.29 1.41
N PRO A 132 -3.85 4.40 0.92
CA PRO A 132 -4.08 3.61 -0.29
C PRO A 132 -5.02 2.43 0.03
N LEU A 133 -6.30 2.71 0.28
CA LEU A 133 -7.27 1.75 0.80
C LEU A 133 -7.40 0.50 -0.08
N GLU A 134 -7.50 0.68 -1.40
CA GLU A 134 -7.65 -0.42 -2.34
C GLU A 134 -6.42 -1.34 -2.32
N ASN A 135 -5.23 -0.77 -2.31
CA ASN A 135 -3.98 -1.53 -2.23
C ASN A 135 -3.82 -2.21 -0.85
N LEU A 136 -4.23 -1.52 0.22
CA LEU A 136 -4.14 -2.07 1.58
C LEU A 136 -4.94 -3.36 1.75
N THR A 137 -6.05 -3.55 1.05
CA THR A 137 -6.83 -4.81 1.10
C THR A 137 -6.01 -6.02 0.64
N TRP A 138 -5.06 -5.80 -0.27
CA TRP A 138 -4.14 -6.81 -0.78
C TRP A 138 -2.89 -6.94 0.10
N TRP A 139 -2.26 -5.81 0.40
CA TRP A 139 -1.02 -5.81 1.18
C TRP A 139 -1.19 -6.39 2.57
N ILE A 140 -2.35 -6.18 3.22
CA ILE A 140 -2.63 -6.74 4.55
C ILE A 140 -2.66 -8.27 4.55
N ARG A 141 -2.93 -8.91 3.40
CA ARG A 141 -2.87 -10.36 3.22
C ARG A 141 -1.48 -10.87 2.80
N GLY A 142 -0.53 -9.96 2.55
CA GLY A 142 0.80 -10.30 2.04
C GLY A 142 0.81 -10.54 0.53
N LEU A 143 -0.06 -9.88 -0.21
CA LEU A 143 -0.20 -9.99 -1.66
C LEU A 143 0.00 -8.63 -2.32
N PRO A 144 0.59 -8.55 -3.52
CA PRO A 144 0.53 -7.33 -4.32
C PRO A 144 -0.89 -7.07 -4.81
N SER A 145 -1.25 -5.80 -4.92
CA SER A 145 -2.52 -5.37 -5.54
C SER A 145 -2.48 -5.66 -7.05
N PRO A 146 -3.60 -6.09 -7.67
CA PRO A 146 -3.66 -6.25 -9.12
C PRO A 146 -3.61 -4.89 -9.84
N GLY A 147 -3.23 -4.91 -11.11
CA GLY A 147 -3.36 -3.77 -12.02
C GLY A 147 -2.15 -2.84 -12.11
N SER A 148 -1.12 -3.01 -11.29
CA SER A 148 0.14 -2.27 -11.38
C SER A 148 1.35 -3.18 -11.21
N ASP A 149 2.51 -2.72 -11.69
CA ASP A 149 3.77 -3.43 -11.54
C ASP A 149 4.21 -3.47 -10.08
N TYR A 150 4.81 -4.59 -9.70
CA TYR A 150 5.31 -4.79 -8.34
C TYR A 150 6.64 -5.53 -8.33
N ARG A 151 7.36 -5.38 -7.22
CA ARG A 151 8.56 -6.18 -6.91
C ARG A 151 8.42 -6.80 -5.52
N LEU A 152 8.70 -8.09 -5.44
CA LEU A 152 8.72 -8.83 -4.17
C LEU A 152 10.16 -9.05 -3.73
N LEU A 153 10.43 -8.85 -2.44
CA LEU A 153 11.71 -9.16 -1.83
C LEU A 153 11.49 -10.14 -0.67
N PHE A 154 12.30 -11.18 -0.67
CA PHE A 154 12.24 -12.26 0.32
C PHE A 154 13.50 -12.21 1.18
N ASP A 155 13.36 -12.55 2.45
CA ASP A 155 14.48 -12.70 3.37
C ASP A 155 15.22 -14.03 3.17
N GLU A 156 16.31 -14.25 3.91
CA GLU A 156 17.11 -15.48 3.86
C GLU A 156 16.32 -16.74 4.22
N GLN A 157 15.22 -16.60 4.96
CA GLN A 157 14.32 -17.70 5.33
C GLN A 157 13.24 -17.97 4.27
N GLY A 158 13.22 -17.18 3.18
CA GLY A 158 12.22 -17.27 2.13
C GLY A 158 10.87 -16.68 2.51
N SER A 159 10.80 -15.86 3.56
CA SER A 159 9.58 -15.12 3.91
C SER A 159 9.52 -13.83 3.10
N LEU A 160 8.30 -13.46 2.66
CA LEU A 160 8.09 -12.16 2.03
C LEU A 160 8.41 -11.05 3.04
N ALA A 161 9.42 -10.26 2.74
CA ALA A 161 9.89 -9.16 3.57
C ALA A 161 9.38 -7.81 3.09
N ILE A 162 9.35 -7.60 1.77
CA ILE A 162 8.97 -6.30 1.17
C ILE A 162 8.15 -6.52 -0.10
N ILE A 163 7.10 -5.71 -0.27
CA ILE A 163 6.48 -5.43 -1.57
C ILE A 163 6.81 -3.99 -1.94
N ARG A 164 7.28 -3.75 -3.15
CA ARG A 164 7.37 -2.40 -3.75
C ARG A 164 6.32 -2.30 -4.84
N GLN A 165 5.40 -1.35 -4.72
CA GLN A 165 4.28 -1.15 -5.65
C GLN A 165 3.74 0.28 -5.55
N ASP A 166 3.46 0.95 -6.66
CA ASP A 166 2.87 2.30 -6.74
C ASP A 166 3.63 3.35 -5.90
N ASP A 167 4.97 3.30 -5.95
CA ASP A 167 5.89 4.09 -5.12
C ASP A 167 5.79 3.84 -3.61
N TRP A 168 5.07 2.83 -3.19
CA TRP A 168 5.05 2.36 -1.82
C TRP A 168 6.06 1.24 -1.62
N GLU A 169 6.71 1.24 -0.45
CA GLU A 169 7.48 0.12 0.07
C GLU A 169 6.76 -0.43 1.30
N ILE A 170 6.22 -1.63 1.17
CA ILE A 170 5.46 -2.32 2.22
C ILE A 170 6.36 -3.34 2.87
N ARG A 171 6.73 -3.10 4.13
CA ARG A 171 7.56 -3.99 4.95
C ARG A 171 6.69 -4.88 5.82
N TYR A 172 7.01 -6.17 5.84
CA TYR A 172 6.33 -7.17 6.66
C TYR A 172 7.15 -7.41 7.92
N ASP A 173 6.85 -6.66 8.98
CA ASP A 173 7.61 -6.67 10.23
C ASP A 173 7.34 -7.92 11.07
N ARG A 174 6.15 -8.54 10.93
CA ARG A 174 5.76 -9.74 11.69
C ARG A 174 4.67 -10.52 10.96
N TRP A 175 4.84 -11.84 10.94
CA TRP A 175 3.86 -12.83 10.51
C TRP A 175 3.32 -13.60 11.70
N GLN A 176 2.09 -14.13 11.62
CA GLN A 176 1.46 -14.90 12.69
C GLN A 176 0.41 -15.87 12.11
N ASP A 177 0.27 -17.05 12.73
CA ASP A 177 -0.77 -18.02 12.43
C ASP A 177 -2.06 -17.59 13.12
N PHE A 178 -2.93 -16.90 12.39
CA PHE A 178 -4.24 -16.47 12.87
C PHE A 178 -5.34 -17.47 12.50
N LEU A 179 -5.28 -18.04 11.30
CA LEU A 179 -6.29 -18.90 10.70
C LEU A 179 -5.67 -20.26 10.39
N ALA A 180 -6.27 -21.34 10.93
CA ALA A 180 -5.72 -22.70 10.75
C ALA A 180 -5.74 -23.19 9.30
N SER A 181 -6.67 -22.66 8.47
CA SER A 181 -6.84 -23.05 7.06
C SER A 181 -5.93 -22.28 6.09
N TYR A 182 -5.18 -21.28 6.57
CA TYR A 182 -4.36 -20.40 5.74
C TYR A 182 -2.92 -20.34 6.22
N PRO A 183 -1.96 -20.01 5.34
CA PRO A 183 -0.60 -19.68 5.77
C PRO A 183 -0.60 -18.50 6.75
N ALA A 184 0.50 -18.36 7.51
CA ALA A 184 0.69 -17.21 8.39
C ALA A 184 0.37 -15.88 7.68
N LEU A 185 -0.42 -15.03 8.32
CA LEU A 185 -0.84 -13.71 7.83
C LEU A 185 0.00 -12.60 8.47
N PRO A 186 0.12 -11.44 7.81
CA PRO A 186 0.82 -10.31 8.41
C PRO A 186 0.16 -9.87 9.72
N ALA A 187 0.95 -9.86 10.80
CA ALA A 187 0.53 -9.30 12.09
C ALA A 187 0.97 -7.83 12.24
N ARG A 188 2.00 -7.42 11.50
CA ARG A 188 2.43 -6.02 11.43
C ARG A 188 3.00 -5.73 10.06
N ILE A 189 2.50 -4.66 9.44
CA ILE A 189 3.05 -4.09 8.22
C ILE A 189 3.36 -2.62 8.40
N THR A 190 4.37 -2.13 7.68
CA THR A 190 4.72 -0.72 7.59
C THR A 190 4.83 -0.34 6.13
N ALA A 191 3.92 0.49 5.63
CA ALA A 191 3.96 1.03 4.28
C ALA A 191 4.60 2.42 4.30
N LEU A 192 5.56 2.65 3.42
CA LEU A 192 6.37 3.86 3.30
C LEU A 192 6.24 4.43 1.89
N LYS A 193 6.01 5.73 1.77
CA LYS A 193 6.04 6.47 0.50
C LYS A 193 6.60 7.87 0.76
N GLN A 194 7.82 8.13 0.31
CA GLN A 194 8.52 9.38 0.62
C GLN A 194 8.60 9.61 2.15
N ASP A 195 8.04 10.71 2.63
CA ASP A 195 7.97 11.09 4.05
C ASP A 195 6.70 10.61 4.78
N LYS A 196 5.89 9.78 4.11
CA LYS A 196 4.66 9.19 4.67
C LYS A 196 4.93 7.78 5.18
N ARG A 197 4.33 7.46 6.31
CA ARG A 197 4.36 6.13 6.89
C ARG A 197 2.98 5.73 7.40
N VAL A 198 2.50 4.59 6.94
CA VAL A 198 1.30 3.93 7.44
C VAL A 198 1.73 2.63 8.11
N ARG A 199 1.43 2.47 9.39
CA ARG A 199 1.69 1.23 10.14
C ARG A 199 0.37 0.61 10.54
N LEU A 200 0.21 -0.66 10.26
CA LEU A 200 -0.93 -1.45 10.63
C LEU A 200 -0.47 -2.61 11.51
N VAL A 201 -1.12 -2.77 12.67
CA VAL A 201 -0.91 -3.89 13.59
C VAL A 201 -2.24 -4.61 13.74
N VAL A 202 -2.27 -5.86 13.31
CA VAL A 202 -3.44 -6.73 13.41
C VAL A 202 -3.43 -7.42 14.76
N SER A 203 -4.55 -7.37 15.47
CA SER A 203 -4.75 -8.03 16.76
C SER A 203 -5.47 -9.36 16.61
N ASP A 204 -6.39 -9.46 15.65
CA ASP A 204 -7.18 -10.66 15.40
C ASP A 204 -7.61 -10.72 13.93
N TRP A 205 -7.68 -11.94 13.39
CA TRP A 205 -8.23 -12.27 12.09
C TRP A 205 -9.31 -13.34 12.26
N ARG A 206 -10.39 -13.22 11.50
CA ARG A 206 -11.44 -14.22 11.39
C ARG A 206 -11.81 -14.42 9.93
N GLU A 207 -12.07 -15.65 9.56
CA GLU A 207 -12.72 -15.98 8.30
C GLU A 207 -14.22 -15.69 8.48
N GLU A 208 -14.80 -14.95 7.53
CA GLU A 208 -16.24 -14.71 7.49
C GLU A 208 -16.87 -15.67 6.48
N THR A 209 -18.09 -16.06 6.72
CA THR A 209 -18.87 -16.87 5.77
C THR A 209 -19.63 -15.92 4.87
N PRO A 210 -19.64 -16.14 3.53
CA PRO A 210 -20.40 -15.34 2.57
C PRO A 210 -21.89 -15.22 2.90
#